data_68533a571da3a63c566e280cbecceb3d
#
_entry.id   68533a571da3a63c566e280cbecceb3d
#
_cell.length_a   1.000
_cell.length_b   1.000
_cell.length_c   1.000
_cell.angle_alpha   90.00
_cell.angle_beta   90.00
_cell.angle_gamma   90.00
#
_symmetry.space_group_name_H-M   'P 1'
#
loop_
_entity.id
_entity.type
_entity.pdbx_description
1 polymer ?
#
loop_
_entity_poly.entity_id
_entity_poly.type
_entity_poly.pdbx_seq_one_letter_code
_entity_poly.pdbx_strand_id
1 'polypeptide(L)'
;ELQRIRNQEANVVKLKDSLEQLEAAFKAGRIGSRLQVDQARQALFSGQSRLLAARSSFENRLDGYKIFLGLPADLPMVVMDDYVSGFRLNDPETSKLQDRLSQILNMVRNFDETKSGKDLRFQANRILKLEDQVRVALVGLNRDIESFKKAIPLRKKGFDQLRSRTDLQDLGMSVDTFRKDELPELLNDLNQTHQKMQTNLSALFSEIRKWPNEASENTLALNRRSLLSLLSKLSDMLLELSLTRASATLESIVMQQVKVSPEEAYGIASDHR
;
A
#
# COMPACT_ATOMS: atom_id res chain seq x y z
N GLU A 1 -13.23 -8.81 4.71
CA GLU A 1 -13.62 -9.35 3.39
C GLU A 1 -13.57 -8.30 2.29
N LEU A 2 -14.13 -7.12 2.47
CA LEU A 2 -14.04 -6.02 1.49
C LEU A 2 -12.59 -5.73 1.09
N GLN A 3 -11.64 -5.70 2.04
CA GLN A 3 -10.22 -5.52 1.72
C GLN A 3 -9.66 -6.69 0.90
N ARG A 4 -10.09 -7.92 1.20
CA ARG A 4 -9.71 -9.10 0.41
C ARG A 4 -10.20 -9.01 -1.03
N ILE A 5 -11.44 -8.55 -1.25
CA ILE A 5 -11.99 -8.32 -2.60
C ILE A 5 -11.14 -7.27 -3.34
N ARG A 6 -10.85 -6.12 -2.72
CA ARG A 6 -10.01 -5.07 -3.31
C ARG A 6 -8.61 -5.56 -3.68
N ASN A 7 -7.99 -6.35 -2.80
CA ASN A 7 -6.68 -6.93 -3.06
C ASN A 7 -6.72 -7.91 -4.24
N GLN A 8 -7.81 -8.68 -4.37
CA GLN A 8 -8.00 -9.60 -5.50
C GLN A 8 -8.30 -8.87 -6.80
N GLU A 9 -9.07 -7.76 -6.77
CA GLU A 9 -9.29 -6.89 -7.92
C GLU A 9 -7.96 -6.32 -8.43
N ALA A 10 -7.15 -5.77 -7.53
CA ALA A 10 -5.82 -5.26 -7.89
C ALA A 10 -4.90 -6.35 -8.47
N ASN A 11 -4.97 -7.57 -7.93
CA ASN A 11 -4.21 -8.70 -8.45
C ASN A 11 -4.67 -9.10 -9.86
N VAL A 12 -5.98 -9.15 -10.11
CA VAL A 12 -6.53 -9.45 -11.45
C VAL A 12 -6.07 -8.41 -12.48
N VAL A 13 -6.06 -7.12 -12.11
CA VAL A 13 -5.54 -6.06 -13.00
C VAL A 13 -4.07 -6.32 -13.34
N LYS A 14 -3.22 -6.60 -12.34
CA LYS A 14 -1.79 -6.90 -12.56
C LYS A 14 -1.57 -8.15 -13.42
N LEU A 15 -2.37 -9.19 -13.23
CA LEU A 15 -2.30 -10.41 -14.04
C LEU A 15 -2.71 -10.15 -15.49
N LYS A 16 -3.71 -9.29 -15.71
CA LYS A 16 -4.11 -8.87 -17.05
C LYS A 16 -3.00 -8.09 -17.75
N ASP A 17 -2.41 -7.10 -17.08
CA ASP A 17 -1.29 -6.32 -17.62
C ASP A 17 -0.09 -7.21 -17.94
N SER A 18 0.22 -8.18 -17.07
CA SER A 18 1.28 -9.16 -17.31
C SER A 18 1.01 -10.04 -18.53
N LEU A 19 -0.23 -10.51 -18.70
CA LEU A 19 -0.62 -11.29 -19.87
C LEU A 19 -0.48 -10.46 -21.16
N GLU A 20 -0.95 -9.21 -21.17
CA GLU A 20 -0.84 -8.31 -22.33
C GLU A 20 0.63 -8.06 -22.71
N GLN A 21 1.51 -7.88 -21.72
CA GLN A 21 2.96 -7.73 -21.95
C GLN A 21 3.58 -8.99 -22.54
N LEU A 22 3.24 -10.17 -22.01
CA LEU A 22 3.75 -11.45 -22.52
C LEU A 22 3.23 -11.76 -23.94
N GLU A 23 1.95 -11.47 -24.22
CA GLU A 23 1.39 -11.63 -25.57
C GLU A 23 2.07 -10.68 -26.58
N ALA A 24 2.31 -9.42 -26.19
CA ALA A 24 3.02 -8.47 -27.04
C ALA A 24 4.47 -8.89 -27.28
N ALA A 25 5.16 -9.37 -26.26
CA ALA A 25 6.53 -9.88 -26.37
C ALA A 25 6.62 -11.16 -27.24
N PHE A 26 5.64 -12.05 -27.13
CA PHE A 26 5.53 -13.25 -27.97
C PHE A 26 5.30 -12.89 -29.45
N LYS A 27 4.33 -11.97 -29.72
CA LYS A 27 4.06 -11.46 -31.08
C LYS A 27 5.28 -10.78 -31.70
N ALA A 28 6.09 -10.10 -30.88
CA ALA A 28 7.33 -9.46 -31.32
C ALA A 28 8.52 -10.42 -31.48
N GLY A 29 8.33 -11.73 -31.30
CA GLY A 29 9.39 -12.75 -31.39
C GLY A 29 10.44 -12.66 -30.27
N ARG A 30 10.20 -11.89 -29.20
CA ARG A 30 11.12 -11.73 -28.08
C ARG A 30 11.07 -12.90 -27.08
N ILE A 31 9.98 -13.64 -27.08
CA ILE A 31 9.77 -14.84 -26.25
C ILE A 31 9.48 -16.01 -27.20
N GLY A 32 10.32 -17.04 -27.12
CA GLY A 32 10.21 -18.22 -28.00
C GLY A 32 9.16 -19.24 -27.55
N SER A 33 8.63 -19.15 -26.34
CA SER A 33 7.73 -20.14 -25.77
C SER A 33 6.32 -19.59 -25.54
N ARG A 34 5.33 -20.20 -26.20
CA ARG A 34 3.91 -19.93 -25.96
C ARG A 34 3.48 -20.39 -24.57
N LEU A 35 4.20 -21.31 -23.95
CA LEU A 35 3.88 -21.83 -22.63
C LEU A 35 3.75 -20.72 -21.56
N GLN A 36 4.62 -19.70 -21.60
CA GLN A 36 4.59 -18.59 -20.66
C GLN A 36 3.31 -17.75 -20.81
N VAL A 37 2.84 -17.54 -22.05
CA VAL A 37 1.59 -16.83 -22.33
C VAL A 37 0.40 -17.63 -21.82
N ASP A 38 0.39 -18.94 -22.05
CA ASP A 38 -0.71 -19.82 -21.61
C ASP A 38 -0.74 -19.95 -20.08
N GLN A 39 0.41 -20.00 -19.40
CA GLN A 39 0.51 -19.94 -17.94
C GLN A 39 -0.02 -18.62 -17.38
N ALA A 40 0.34 -17.49 -17.98
CA ALA A 40 -0.17 -16.18 -17.56
C ALA A 40 -1.71 -16.08 -17.76
N ARG A 41 -2.22 -16.63 -18.86
CA ARG A 41 -3.68 -16.70 -19.12
C ARG A 41 -4.39 -17.57 -18.08
N GLN A 42 -3.83 -18.71 -17.74
CA GLN A 42 -4.36 -19.58 -16.68
C GLN A 42 -4.32 -18.88 -15.32
N ALA A 43 -3.25 -18.16 -15.00
CA ALA A 43 -3.15 -17.38 -13.78
C ALA A 43 -4.22 -16.27 -13.71
N LEU A 44 -4.49 -15.57 -14.83
CA LEU A 44 -5.55 -14.58 -14.93
C LEU A 44 -6.94 -15.21 -14.68
N PHE A 45 -7.26 -16.32 -15.34
CA PHE A 45 -8.54 -17.01 -15.13
C PHE A 45 -8.70 -17.50 -13.68
N SER A 46 -7.65 -18.03 -13.08
CA SER A 46 -7.66 -18.43 -11.66
C SER A 46 -7.86 -17.21 -10.73
N GLY A 47 -7.24 -16.07 -11.05
CA GLY A 47 -7.43 -14.81 -10.33
C GLY A 47 -8.87 -14.30 -10.42
N GLN A 48 -9.45 -14.30 -11.61
CA GLN A 48 -10.85 -13.91 -11.85
C GLN A 48 -11.83 -14.82 -11.10
N SER A 49 -11.60 -16.13 -11.13
CA SER A 49 -12.43 -17.10 -10.40
C SER A 49 -12.39 -16.88 -8.89
N ARG A 50 -11.20 -16.61 -8.32
CA ARG A 50 -11.06 -16.26 -6.89
C ARG A 50 -11.75 -14.96 -6.53
N LEU A 51 -11.68 -13.95 -7.40
CA LEU A 51 -12.38 -12.68 -7.21
C LEU A 51 -13.90 -12.89 -7.19
N LEU A 52 -14.42 -13.64 -8.16
CA LEU A 52 -15.85 -13.97 -8.22
C LEU A 52 -16.31 -14.72 -6.97
N ALA A 53 -15.58 -15.74 -6.56
CA ALA A 53 -15.87 -16.49 -5.33
C ALA A 53 -15.85 -15.61 -4.07
N ALA A 54 -14.89 -14.67 -3.98
CA ALA A 54 -14.81 -13.75 -2.86
C ALA A 54 -15.98 -12.76 -2.82
N ARG A 55 -16.42 -12.25 -3.98
CA ARG A 55 -17.61 -11.38 -4.08
C ARG A 55 -18.88 -12.14 -3.69
N SER A 56 -19.09 -13.33 -4.27
CA SER A 56 -20.25 -14.15 -3.95
C SER A 56 -20.31 -14.53 -2.47
N SER A 57 -19.16 -14.89 -1.86
CA SER A 57 -19.08 -15.16 -0.42
C SER A 57 -19.44 -13.95 0.43
N PHE A 58 -19.03 -12.75 0.02
CA PHE A 58 -19.36 -11.50 0.70
C PHE A 58 -20.86 -11.19 0.60
N GLU A 59 -21.44 -11.30 -0.59
CA GLU A 59 -22.88 -11.09 -0.83
C GLU A 59 -23.73 -12.06 -0.01
N ASN A 60 -23.40 -13.35 -0.03
CA ASN A 60 -24.11 -14.35 0.77
C ASN A 60 -24.07 -14.06 2.28
N ARG A 61 -22.94 -13.57 2.80
CA ARG A 61 -22.83 -13.18 4.21
C ARG A 61 -23.61 -11.91 4.51
N LEU A 62 -23.62 -10.97 3.59
CA LEU A 62 -24.39 -9.73 3.73
C LEU A 62 -25.88 -10.03 3.74
N ASP A 63 -26.33 -10.92 2.88
CA ASP A 63 -27.74 -11.38 2.84
C ASP A 63 -28.12 -12.14 4.11
N GLY A 64 -27.24 -13.04 4.58
CA GLY A 64 -27.42 -13.70 5.88
C GLY A 64 -27.52 -12.70 7.04
N TYR A 65 -26.73 -11.63 7.02
CA TYR A 65 -26.78 -10.58 8.02
C TYR A 65 -28.08 -9.75 7.94
N LYS A 66 -28.55 -9.41 6.73
CA LYS A 66 -29.84 -8.75 6.52
C LYS A 66 -30.98 -9.60 7.09
N ILE A 67 -31.00 -10.89 6.76
CA ILE A 67 -32.01 -11.81 7.27
C ILE A 67 -31.98 -11.87 8.81
N PHE A 68 -30.79 -11.95 9.40
CA PHE A 68 -30.62 -11.92 10.85
C PHE A 68 -31.21 -10.65 11.49
N LEU A 69 -31.10 -9.50 10.81
CA LEU A 69 -31.69 -8.24 11.23
C LEU A 69 -33.20 -8.12 10.91
N GLY A 70 -33.80 -9.12 10.28
CA GLY A 70 -35.20 -9.09 9.83
C GLY A 70 -35.42 -8.19 8.60
N LEU A 71 -34.37 -7.89 7.86
CA LEU A 71 -34.42 -7.05 6.64
C LEU A 71 -34.58 -7.96 5.39
N PRO A 72 -35.25 -7.47 4.34
CA PRO A 72 -35.29 -8.16 3.03
C PRO A 72 -33.88 -8.32 2.45
N ALA A 73 -33.59 -9.47 1.83
CA ALA A 73 -32.29 -9.77 1.24
C ALA A 73 -31.96 -8.85 0.04
N ASP A 74 -32.96 -8.39 -0.67
CA ASP A 74 -32.86 -7.47 -1.83
C ASP A 74 -32.61 -6.01 -1.45
N LEU A 75 -32.69 -5.68 -0.14
CA LEU A 75 -32.43 -4.32 0.32
C LEU A 75 -30.98 -3.90 0.03
N PRO A 76 -30.71 -2.82 -0.73
CA PRO A 76 -29.37 -2.35 -0.94
C PRO A 76 -28.74 -1.88 0.38
N MET A 77 -27.67 -2.54 0.82
CA MET A 77 -26.95 -2.19 2.04
C MET A 77 -25.48 -1.92 1.72
N VAL A 78 -24.98 -0.79 2.19
CA VAL A 78 -23.55 -0.44 2.13
C VAL A 78 -22.97 -0.58 3.54
N VAL A 79 -21.97 -1.44 3.67
CA VAL A 79 -21.24 -1.58 4.93
C VAL A 79 -20.23 -0.44 5.02
N MET A 80 -20.49 0.54 5.89
CA MET A 80 -19.54 1.60 6.24
C MET A 80 -18.93 1.24 7.60
N ASP A 81 -17.63 0.97 7.60
CA ASP A 81 -16.91 0.63 8.82
C ASP A 81 -15.72 1.56 8.97
N ASP A 82 -15.93 2.61 9.77
CA ASP A 82 -14.91 3.60 10.07
C ASP A 82 -13.78 3.01 10.93
N TYR A 83 -14.07 1.96 11.71
CA TYR A 83 -13.07 1.26 12.52
C TYR A 83 -12.07 0.50 11.62
N VAL A 84 -12.54 -0.12 10.53
CA VAL A 84 -11.66 -0.81 9.58
C VAL A 84 -10.95 0.17 8.64
N SER A 85 -11.44 1.39 8.49
CA SER A 85 -10.77 2.40 7.66
C SER A 85 -9.35 2.72 8.17
N GLY A 86 -9.14 2.69 9.48
CA GLY A 86 -7.83 2.85 10.12
C GLY A 86 -6.83 1.75 9.78
N PHE A 87 -7.29 0.55 9.36
CA PHE A 87 -6.43 -0.57 8.94
C PHE A 87 -6.05 -0.53 7.46
N ARG A 88 -6.34 0.55 6.74
CA ARG A 88 -5.86 0.74 5.36
C ARG A 88 -4.39 1.15 5.38
N LEU A 89 -3.52 0.15 5.40
CA LEU A 89 -2.07 0.34 5.46
C LEU A 89 -1.48 0.87 4.15
N ASN A 90 -2.17 0.59 3.02
CA ASN A 90 -1.74 1.06 1.71
C ASN A 90 -2.42 2.39 1.39
N ASP A 91 -1.62 3.44 1.32
CA ASP A 91 -2.07 4.74 0.83
C ASP A 91 -2.25 4.71 -0.70
N PRO A 92 -3.48 4.98 -1.21
CA PRO A 92 -3.75 4.91 -2.65
C PRO A 92 -2.88 5.88 -3.47
N GLU A 93 -2.52 7.03 -2.92
CA GLU A 93 -1.70 8.01 -3.63
C GLU A 93 -0.25 7.55 -3.75
N THR A 94 0.31 6.96 -2.70
CA THR A 94 1.64 6.36 -2.74
C THR A 94 1.69 5.17 -3.71
N SER A 95 0.64 4.34 -3.76
CA SER A 95 0.53 3.23 -4.71
C SER A 95 0.49 3.73 -6.16
N LYS A 96 -0.31 4.76 -6.46
CA LYS A 96 -0.34 5.38 -7.81
C LYS A 96 1.02 5.97 -8.21
N LEU A 97 1.75 6.52 -7.25
CA LEU A 97 3.08 7.06 -7.48
C LEU A 97 4.08 5.95 -7.85
N GLN A 98 4.04 4.83 -7.13
CA GLN A 98 4.84 3.63 -7.43
C GLN A 98 4.52 3.06 -8.81
N ASP A 99 3.24 2.98 -9.18
CA ASP A 99 2.80 2.50 -10.50
C ASP A 99 3.32 3.42 -11.63
N ARG A 100 3.24 4.75 -11.46
CA ARG A 100 3.79 5.71 -12.43
C ARG A 100 5.29 5.59 -12.59
N LEU A 101 6.01 5.43 -11.48
CA LEU A 101 7.45 5.22 -11.50
C LEU A 101 7.82 3.92 -12.20
N SER A 102 7.09 2.83 -11.91
CA SER A 102 7.27 1.53 -12.56
C SER A 102 7.06 1.60 -14.06
N GLN A 103 6.06 2.36 -14.53
CA GLN A 103 5.85 2.61 -15.96
C GLN A 103 7.06 3.33 -16.58
N ILE A 104 7.57 4.39 -15.96
CA ILE A 104 8.75 5.11 -16.46
C ILE A 104 9.97 4.19 -16.47
N LEU A 105 10.20 3.41 -15.41
CA LEU A 105 11.29 2.45 -15.31
C LEU A 105 11.23 1.41 -16.43
N ASN A 106 10.05 0.87 -16.74
CA ASN A 106 9.86 -0.07 -17.83
C ASN A 106 10.12 0.59 -19.21
N MET A 107 9.71 1.85 -19.40
CA MET A 107 10.01 2.58 -20.63
C MET A 107 11.51 2.79 -20.82
N VAL A 108 12.25 3.14 -19.76
CA VAL A 108 13.71 3.33 -19.80
C VAL A 108 14.43 1.97 -19.96
N ARG A 109 13.94 0.91 -19.33
CA ARG A 109 14.51 -0.45 -19.45
C ARG A 109 14.37 -1.01 -20.85
N ASN A 110 13.21 -0.80 -21.50
CA ASN A 110 12.91 -1.26 -22.86
C ASN A 110 13.28 -0.21 -23.93
N PHE A 111 14.14 0.74 -23.57
CA PHE A 111 14.57 1.78 -24.49
C PHE A 111 15.42 1.20 -25.60
N ASP A 112 15.00 1.40 -26.83
CA ASP A 112 15.71 0.94 -28.02
C ASP A 112 16.88 1.88 -28.35
N GLU A 113 18.05 1.33 -28.62
CA GLU A 113 19.28 2.09 -28.94
C GLU A 113 19.15 2.90 -30.23
N THR A 114 18.15 2.61 -31.05
CA THR A 114 17.82 3.39 -32.25
C THR A 114 17.14 4.74 -31.95
N LYS A 115 16.66 4.94 -30.70
CA LYS A 115 16.00 6.17 -30.26
C LYS A 115 16.99 7.23 -29.83
N SER A 116 16.57 8.49 -29.93
CA SER A 116 17.41 9.65 -29.60
C SER A 116 17.58 9.84 -28.10
N GLY A 117 18.75 10.33 -27.65
CA GLY A 117 18.98 10.76 -26.27
C GLY A 117 17.98 11.81 -25.76
N LYS A 118 17.25 12.49 -26.66
CA LYS A 118 16.15 13.40 -26.30
C LYS A 118 15.01 12.67 -25.58
N ASP A 119 14.75 11.41 -25.94
CA ASP A 119 13.69 10.63 -25.31
C ASP A 119 14.02 10.25 -23.87
N LEU A 120 15.31 9.98 -23.56
CA LEU A 120 15.77 9.75 -22.17
C LEU A 120 15.63 11.02 -21.33
N ARG A 121 15.96 12.18 -21.88
CA ARG A 121 15.75 13.47 -21.20
C ARG A 121 14.27 13.75 -20.94
N PHE A 122 13.42 13.37 -21.88
CA PHE A 122 11.97 13.46 -21.67
C PHE A 122 11.50 12.58 -20.50
N GLN A 123 12.03 11.34 -20.38
CA GLN A 123 11.72 10.49 -19.23
C GLN A 123 12.25 11.08 -17.91
N ALA A 124 13.47 11.63 -17.89
CA ALA A 124 13.99 12.33 -16.72
C ALA A 124 13.10 13.50 -16.27
N ASN A 125 12.58 14.29 -17.21
CA ASN A 125 11.64 15.36 -16.92
C ASN A 125 10.30 14.85 -16.36
N ARG A 126 9.85 13.67 -16.80
CA ARG A 126 8.65 13.02 -16.22
C ARG A 126 8.87 12.62 -14.76
N ILE A 127 10.08 12.16 -14.42
CA ILE A 127 10.43 11.83 -13.04
C ILE A 127 10.42 13.09 -12.16
N LEU A 128 10.97 14.20 -12.64
CA LEU A 128 10.97 15.47 -11.90
C LEU A 128 9.54 15.96 -11.59
N LYS A 129 8.56 15.67 -12.47
CA LYS A 129 7.15 16.00 -12.20
C LYS A 129 6.54 15.17 -11.06
N LEU A 130 7.18 14.08 -10.63
CA LEU A 130 6.73 13.30 -9.48
C LEU A 130 7.23 13.89 -8.14
N GLU A 131 8.18 14.84 -8.18
CA GLU A 131 8.79 15.42 -6.96
C GLU A 131 7.75 15.98 -5.99
N ASP A 132 6.79 16.76 -6.49
CA ASP A 132 5.73 17.32 -5.65
C ASP A 132 4.84 16.24 -5.03
N GLN A 133 4.55 15.17 -5.78
CA GLN A 133 3.75 14.05 -5.27
C GLN A 133 4.53 13.28 -4.19
N VAL A 134 5.83 13.08 -4.36
CA VAL A 134 6.70 12.48 -3.34
C VAL A 134 6.75 13.36 -2.08
N ARG A 135 6.82 14.68 -2.25
CA ARG A 135 6.77 15.62 -1.13
C ARG A 135 5.46 15.55 -0.36
N VAL A 136 4.33 15.46 -1.07
CA VAL A 136 3.00 15.26 -0.45
C VAL A 136 2.96 13.93 0.32
N ALA A 137 3.54 12.85 -0.22
CA ALA A 137 3.60 11.56 0.47
C ALA A 137 4.46 11.62 1.74
N LEU A 138 5.57 12.37 1.74
CA LEU A 138 6.39 12.64 2.94
C LEU A 138 5.64 13.44 4.01
N VAL A 139 4.85 14.44 3.60
CA VAL A 139 3.97 15.17 4.53
C VAL A 139 2.91 14.23 5.13
N GLY A 140 2.40 13.29 4.31
CA GLY A 140 1.52 12.23 4.77
C GLY A 140 2.17 11.36 5.87
N LEU A 141 3.41 10.92 5.66
CA LEU A 141 4.16 10.17 6.67
C LEU A 141 4.32 10.95 7.98
N ASN A 142 4.67 12.24 7.90
CA ASN A 142 4.78 13.07 9.10
C ASN A 142 3.45 13.15 9.87
N ARG A 143 2.33 13.25 9.16
CA ARG A 143 0.97 13.22 9.77
C ARG A 143 0.68 11.88 10.45
N ASP A 144 1.06 10.77 9.83
CA ASP A 144 0.88 9.43 10.37
C ASP A 144 1.71 9.25 11.66
N ILE A 145 2.96 9.75 11.68
CA ILE A 145 3.84 9.77 12.87
C ILE A 145 3.24 10.64 14.00
N GLU A 146 2.71 11.82 13.69
CA GLU A 146 2.05 12.66 14.68
C GLU A 146 0.77 12.00 15.24
N SER A 147 0.04 11.25 14.41
CA SER A 147 -1.10 10.46 14.86
C SER A 147 -0.67 9.34 15.82
N PHE A 148 0.43 8.64 15.52
CA PHE A 148 1.00 7.66 16.42
C PHE A 148 1.45 8.29 17.76
N LYS A 149 2.13 9.42 17.72
CA LYS A 149 2.54 10.16 18.93
C LYS A 149 1.35 10.48 19.84
N LYS A 150 0.20 10.90 19.26
CA LYS A 150 -1.04 11.14 20.00
C LYS A 150 -1.67 9.85 20.54
N ALA A 151 -1.47 8.73 19.87
CA ALA A 151 -1.98 7.42 20.29
C ALA A 151 -1.20 6.80 21.46
N ILE A 152 0.09 7.14 21.64
CA ILE A 152 0.95 6.56 22.68
C ILE A 152 0.35 6.58 24.10
N PRO A 153 -0.18 7.73 24.62
CA PRO A 153 -0.72 7.75 25.99
C PRO A 153 -1.96 6.86 26.12
N LEU A 154 -2.80 6.77 25.08
CA LEU A 154 -3.98 5.90 25.07
C LEU A 154 -3.60 4.43 25.02
N ARG A 155 -2.60 4.07 24.23
CA ARG A 155 -2.05 2.69 24.15
C ARG A 155 -1.42 2.28 25.48
N LYS A 156 -0.62 3.16 26.11
CA LYS A 156 -0.05 2.90 27.43
C LYS A 156 -1.13 2.58 28.46
N LYS A 157 -2.20 3.37 28.48
CA LYS A 157 -3.36 3.13 29.37
C LYS A 157 -4.06 1.80 29.04
N GLY A 158 -4.21 1.47 27.74
CA GLY A 158 -4.75 0.19 27.32
C GLY A 158 -3.92 -1.01 27.77
N PHE A 159 -2.60 -0.92 27.69
CA PHE A 159 -1.68 -1.97 28.18
C PHE A 159 -1.78 -2.14 29.71
N ASP A 160 -1.90 -1.05 30.46
CA ASP A 160 -2.07 -1.13 31.92
C ASP A 160 -3.41 -1.82 32.29
N GLN A 161 -4.47 -1.56 31.54
CA GLN A 161 -5.76 -2.24 31.69
C GLN A 161 -5.69 -3.73 31.31
N LEU A 162 -4.95 -4.09 30.25
CA LEU A 162 -4.75 -5.48 29.87
C LEU A 162 -3.91 -6.25 30.90
N ARG A 163 -2.88 -5.62 31.47
CA ARG A 163 -2.07 -6.22 32.54
C ARG A 163 -2.85 -6.54 33.81
N SER A 164 -3.91 -5.78 34.09
CA SER A 164 -4.78 -6.01 35.26
C SER A 164 -5.80 -7.14 35.05
N ARG A 165 -5.91 -7.71 33.86
CA ARG A 165 -6.85 -8.80 33.52
C ARG A 165 -6.21 -10.15 33.78
N THR A 166 -6.79 -10.89 34.73
CA THR A 166 -6.34 -12.25 35.10
C THR A 166 -6.71 -13.32 34.07
N ASP A 167 -7.76 -13.07 33.27
CA ASP A 167 -8.25 -13.99 32.23
C ASP A 167 -7.30 -14.15 31.02
N LEU A 168 -6.35 -13.23 30.81
CA LEU A 168 -5.35 -13.35 29.75
C LEU A 168 -4.29 -14.41 30.03
N GLN A 169 -4.00 -14.68 31.30
CA GLN A 169 -3.08 -15.75 31.68
C GLN A 169 -3.66 -17.13 31.37
N ASP A 170 -4.98 -17.28 31.52
CA ASP A 170 -5.70 -18.53 31.21
C ASP A 170 -5.72 -18.83 29.70
N LEU A 171 -5.54 -17.79 28.85
CA LEU A 171 -5.44 -17.89 27.39
C LEU A 171 -4.00 -18.16 26.91
N GLY A 172 -3.03 -18.38 27.82
CA GLY A 172 -1.62 -18.61 27.47
C GLY A 172 -0.91 -17.39 26.86
N MET A 173 -1.48 -16.19 26.98
CA MET A 173 -0.87 -14.95 26.50
C MET A 173 0.09 -14.43 27.56
N SER A 174 1.38 -14.37 27.23
CA SER A 174 2.38 -13.72 28.08
C SER A 174 2.13 -12.22 28.09
N VAL A 175 1.98 -11.65 29.29
CA VAL A 175 1.81 -10.19 29.51
C VAL A 175 3.04 -9.40 29.04
N ASP A 176 4.20 -10.07 28.98
CA ASP A 176 5.47 -9.49 28.48
C ASP A 176 5.47 -9.25 26.97
N THR A 177 4.50 -9.78 26.24
CA THR A 177 4.33 -9.51 24.80
C THR A 177 3.92 -8.04 24.52
N PHE A 178 3.41 -7.33 25.55
CA PHE A 178 2.99 -5.94 25.44
C PHE A 178 4.08 -5.00 25.97
N ARG A 179 5.08 -4.72 25.14
CA ARG A 179 6.23 -3.89 25.51
C ARG A 179 5.88 -2.41 25.45
N LYS A 180 5.39 -1.90 26.56
CA LYS A 180 5.02 -0.49 26.77
C LYS A 180 6.18 0.48 26.56
N ASP A 181 7.38 0.02 26.86
CA ASP A 181 8.59 0.86 26.89
C ASP A 181 9.21 1.04 25.50
N GLU A 182 8.85 0.21 24.52
CA GLU A 182 9.34 0.32 23.15
C GLU A 182 8.63 1.40 22.30
N LEU A 183 7.44 1.89 22.72
CA LEU A 183 6.70 2.88 21.96
C LEU A 183 7.44 4.22 21.74
N PRO A 184 8.17 4.77 22.75
CA PRO A 184 8.98 5.98 22.55
C PRO A 184 10.18 5.75 21.64
N GLU A 185 10.83 4.58 21.72
CA GLU A 185 11.94 4.22 20.83
C GLU A 185 11.48 4.10 19.40
N LEU A 186 10.37 3.40 19.17
CA LEU A 186 9.76 3.27 17.83
C LEU A 186 9.37 4.64 17.25
N LEU A 187 8.82 5.55 18.07
CA LEU A 187 8.52 6.92 17.62
C LEU A 187 9.81 7.65 17.22
N ASN A 188 10.88 7.50 17.97
CA ASN A 188 12.17 8.10 17.65
C ASN A 188 12.73 7.55 16.33
N ASP A 189 12.67 6.23 16.15
CA ASP A 189 13.13 5.56 14.93
C ASP A 189 12.33 6.01 13.69
N LEU A 190 11.00 6.13 13.81
CA LEU A 190 10.14 6.64 12.74
C LEU A 190 10.50 8.10 12.38
N ASN A 191 10.77 8.95 13.37
CA ASN A 191 11.19 10.33 13.14
C ASN A 191 12.55 10.41 12.45
N GLN A 192 13.53 9.61 12.90
CA GLN A 192 14.84 9.54 12.27
C GLN A 192 14.76 9.04 10.83
N THR A 193 13.95 8.00 10.58
CA THR A 193 13.70 7.46 9.25
C THR A 193 13.06 8.50 8.34
N HIS A 194 12.05 9.23 8.83
CA HIS A 194 11.44 10.34 8.09
C HIS A 194 12.46 11.42 7.69
N GLN A 195 13.32 11.84 8.63
CA GLN A 195 14.36 12.85 8.34
C GLN A 195 15.38 12.35 7.32
N LYS A 196 15.83 11.09 7.44
CA LYS A 196 16.73 10.45 6.47
C LYS A 196 16.10 10.38 5.09
N MET A 197 14.84 9.97 5.00
CA MET A 197 14.10 9.91 3.73
C MET A 197 13.99 11.30 3.09
N GLN A 198 13.65 12.32 3.86
CA GLN A 198 13.54 13.69 3.37
C GLN A 198 14.87 14.18 2.76
N THR A 199 15.98 13.93 3.45
CA THR A 199 17.32 14.32 2.99
C THR A 199 17.71 13.53 1.74
N ASN A 200 17.54 12.21 1.76
CA ASN A 200 17.93 11.34 0.66
C ASN A 200 17.09 11.59 -0.61
N LEU A 201 15.78 11.79 -0.47
CA LEU A 201 14.92 12.13 -1.60
C LEU A 201 15.27 13.48 -2.21
N SER A 202 15.57 14.48 -1.37
CA SER A 202 16.01 15.80 -1.84
C SER A 202 17.32 15.71 -2.62
N ALA A 203 18.29 14.93 -2.11
CA ALA A 203 19.56 14.68 -2.79
C ALA A 203 19.34 13.95 -4.13
N LEU A 204 18.51 12.91 -4.14
CA LEU A 204 18.21 12.13 -5.34
C LEU A 204 17.54 12.97 -6.43
N PHE A 205 16.56 13.82 -6.08
CA PHE A 205 15.94 14.73 -7.05
C PHE A 205 16.92 15.78 -7.55
N SER A 206 17.88 16.23 -6.72
CA SER A 206 18.98 17.08 -7.16
C SER A 206 19.88 16.37 -8.19
N GLU A 207 20.22 15.10 -7.97
CA GLU A 207 20.98 14.28 -8.94
C GLU A 207 20.20 14.11 -10.26
N ILE A 208 18.91 13.78 -10.19
CA ILE A 208 18.05 13.63 -11.37
C ILE A 208 17.96 14.95 -12.16
N ARG A 209 17.95 16.11 -11.47
CA ARG A 209 17.92 17.44 -12.10
C ARG A 209 19.23 17.78 -12.82
N LYS A 210 20.37 17.32 -12.30
CA LYS A 210 21.71 17.51 -12.93
C LYS A 210 21.95 16.52 -14.07
N TRP A 211 21.33 15.35 -14.01
CA TRP A 211 21.55 14.25 -14.95
C TRP A 211 21.46 14.65 -16.45
N PRO A 212 20.50 15.50 -16.95
CA PRO A 212 20.46 15.90 -18.35
C PRO A 212 21.70 16.62 -18.87
N ASN A 213 22.40 17.33 -17.99
CA ASN A 213 23.65 18.03 -18.33
C ASN A 213 24.82 17.05 -18.43
N GLU A 214 24.95 16.15 -17.46
CA GLU A 214 25.98 15.10 -17.44
C GLU A 214 25.77 14.09 -18.59
N ALA A 215 24.52 13.82 -18.95
CA ALA A 215 24.16 12.93 -20.05
C ALA A 215 24.54 13.47 -21.44
N SER A 216 24.90 14.74 -21.57
CA SER A 216 25.33 15.31 -22.87
C SER A 216 26.72 14.85 -23.29
N GLU A 217 27.55 14.45 -22.33
CA GLU A 217 28.96 14.07 -22.52
C GLU A 217 29.16 12.56 -22.66
N ASN A 218 28.15 11.74 -22.35
CA ASN A 218 28.24 10.29 -22.28
C ASN A 218 27.52 9.58 -23.45
N THR A 219 27.90 8.33 -23.67
CA THR A 219 27.21 7.46 -24.62
C THR A 219 25.80 7.14 -24.19
N LEU A 220 24.90 6.87 -25.14
CA LEU A 220 23.49 6.58 -24.88
C LEU A 220 23.28 5.39 -23.91
N ALA A 221 24.12 4.35 -24.02
CA ALA A 221 24.09 3.18 -23.16
C ALA A 221 24.47 3.50 -21.70
N LEU A 222 25.46 4.36 -21.48
CA LEU A 222 25.86 4.84 -20.14
C LEU A 222 24.77 5.70 -19.53
N ASN A 223 24.17 6.60 -20.32
CA ASN A 223 23.08 7.45 -19.88
C ASN A 223 21.85 6.64 -19.46
N ARG A 224 21.48 5.61 -20.24
CA ARG A 224 20.39 4.71 -19.88
C ARG A 224 20.67 3.99 -18.55
N ARG A 225 21.89 3.44 -18.39
CA ARG A 225 22.27 2.73 -17.16
C ARG A 225 22.26 3.65 -15.93
N SER A 226 22.80 4.87 -16.09
CA SER A 226 22.77 5.89 -15.02
C SER A 226 21.33 6.27 -14.62
N LEU A 227 20.46 6.54 -15.60
CA LEU A 227 19.08 6.87 -15.33
C LEU A 227 18.32 5.70 -14.68
N LEU A 228 18.55 4.46 -15.10
CA LEU A 228 17.98 3.27 -14.47
C LEU A 228 18.42 3.14 -13.00
N SER A 229 19.69 3.44 -12.69
CA SER A 229 20.18 3.42 -11.31
C SER A 229 19.45 4.45 -10.43
N LEU A 230 19.25 5.68 -10.94
CA LEU A 230 18.50 6.73 -10.22
C LEU A 230 17.04 6.34 -10.02
N LEU A 231 16.40 5.75 -11.04
CA LEU A 231 15.02 5.25 -10.96
C LEU A 231 14.88 4.11 -9.95
N SER A 232 15.83 3.17 -9.92
CA SER A 232 15.82 2.08 -8.94
C SER A 232 15.94 2.62 -7.52
N LYS A 233 16.89 3.55 -7.27
CA LYS A 233 17.01 4.22 -5.96
C LYS A 233 15.71 4.91 -5.54
N LEU A 234 15.04 5.62 -6.47
CA LEU A 234 13.76 6.26 -6.19
C LEU A 234 12.67 5.24 -5.87
N SER A 235 12.64 4.11 -6.59
CA SER A 235 11.68 3.02 -6.35
C SER A 235 11.86 2.40 -4.96
N ASP A 236 13.11 2.15 -4.57
CA ASP A 236 13.44 1.58 -3.26
C ASP A 236 13.02 2.55 -2.13
N MET A 237 13.28 3.85 -2.30
CA MET A 237 12.88 4.87 -1.34
C MET A 237 11.37 5.05 -1.24
N LEU A 238 10.62 4.93 -2.34
CA LEU A 238 9.15 4.95 -2.30
C LEU A 238 8.56 3.70 -1.64
N LEU A 239 9.21 2.54 -1.80
CA LEU A 239 8.83 1.33 -1.08
C LEU A 239 9.06 1.50 0.43
N GLU A 240 10.24 2.00 0.82
CA GLU A 240 10.56 2.30 2.21
C GLU A 240 9.57 3.30 2.82
N LEU A 241 9.21 4.36 2.08
CA LEU A 241 8.19 5.33 2.47
C LEU A 241 6.83 4.67 2.73
N SER A 242 6.40 3.78 1.83
CA SER A 242 5.14 3.06 1.96
C SER A 242 5.13 2.15 3.19
N LEU A 243 6.22 1.42 3.44
CA LEU A 243 6.36 0.55 4.61
C LEU A 243 6.40 1.35 5.91
N THR A 244 7.13 2.46 5.95
CA THR A 244 7.21 3.33 7.14
C THR A 244 5.86 3.97 7.44
N ARG A 245 5.10 4.40 6.42
CA ARG A 245 3.72 4.90 6.59
C ARG A 245 2.80 3.82 7.14
N ALA A 246 2.86 2.60 6.57
CA ALA A 246 2.08 1.47 7.06
C ALA A 246 2.38 1.15 8.52
N SER A 247 3.65 1.18 8.93
CA SER A 247 4.08 0.99 10.31
C SER A 247 3.54 2.09 11.22
N ALA A 248 3.70 3.37 10.86
CA ALA A 248 3.19 4.50 11.64
C ALA A 248 1.67 4.46 11.78
N THR A 249 0.95 4.07 10.72
CA THR A 249 -0.51 3.93 10.73
C THR A 249 -0.95 2.80 11.66
N LEU A 250 -0.31 1.62 11.57
CA LEU A 250 -0.58 0.49 12.47
C LEU A 250 -0.41 0.87 13.94
N GLU A 251 0.68 1.56 14.24
CA GLU A 251 0.98 1.98 15.59
C GLU A 251 0.08 3.11 16.10
N SER A 252 -0.56 3.87 15.21
CA SER A 252 -1.54 4.90 15.56
C SER A 252 -2.92 4.34 15.95
N ILE A 253 -3.19 3.07 15.63
CA ILE A 253 -4.49 2.44 15.92
C ILE A 253 -4.63 2.20 17.42
N VAL A 254 -5.67 2.76 17.99
CA VAL A 254 -6.07 2.55 19.39
C VAL A 254 -7.39 1.80 19.41
N MET A 255 -7.38 0.58 19.91
CA MET A 255 -8.62 -0.15 20.14
C MET A 255 -9.29 0.40 21.39
N GLN A 256 -10.44 1.03 21.22
CA GLN A 256 -11.30 1.41 22.34
C GLN A 256 -12.24 0.24 22.66
N GLN A 257 -12.30 -0.15 23.94
CA GLN A 257 -13.34 -1.06 24.39
C GLN A 257 -14.68 -0.31 24.33
N VAL A 258 -15.55 -0.75 23.43
CA VAL A 258 -16.94 -0.29 23.43
C VAL A 258 -17.63 -0.98 24.61
N LYS A 259 -17.78 -0.29 25.72
CA LYS A 259 -18.57 -0.76 26.87
C LYS A 259 -20.02 -0.38 26.59
N VAL A 260 -20.76 -1.28 25.98
CA VAL A 260 -22.20 -1.15 25.86
C VAL A 260 -22.81 -2.08 26.91
N SER A 261 -23.59 -1.53 27.82
CA SER A 261 -24.33 -2.37 28.78
C SER A 261 -25.41 -3.19 28.04
N PRO A 262 -25.85 -4.33 28.57
CA PRO A 262 -26.91 -5.11 27.93
C PRO A 262 -28.19 -4.28 27.71
N GLU A 263 -28.50 -3.36 28.63
CA GLU A 263 -29.66 -2.45 28.55
C GLU A 263 -29.52 -1.45 27.42
N GLU A 264 -28.31 -0.83 27.28
CA GLU A 264 -28.03 0.08 26.18
C GLU A 264 -28.03 -0.63 24.83
N ALA A 265 -27.45 -1.84 24.75
CA ALA A 265 -27.50 -2.66 23.55
C ALA A 265 -28.93 -3.02 23.14
N TYR A 266 -29.78 -3.34 24.11
CA TYR A 266 -31.18 -3.61 23.87
C TYR A 266 -31.94 -2.35 23.44
N GLY A 267 -31.67 -1.19 24.07
CA GLY A 267 -32.23 0.10 23.68
C GLY A 267 -31.91 0.45 22.24
N ILE A 268 -30.63 0.38 21.86
CA ILE A 268 -30.17 0.63 20.48
C ILE A 268 -30.85 -0.32 19.49
N ALA A 269 -30.97 -1.62 19.83
CA ALA A 269 -31.63 -2.59 18.98
C ALA A 269 -33.14 -2.38 18.85
N SER A 270 -33.81 -1.84 19.89
CA SER A 270 -35.25 -1.56 19.87
C SER A 270 -35.59 -0.27 19.11
N ASP A 271 -34.72 0.75 19.19
CA ASP A 271 -34.93 2.04 18.52
C ASP A 271 -34.68 1.98 17.00
N HIS A 272 -33.97 0.96 16.55
CA HIS A 272 -33.66 0.72 15.14
C HIS A 272 -34.49 -0.43 14.52
N ARG A 273 -35.52 -0.92 15.19
CA ARG A 273 -36.52 -1.82 14.66
C ARG A 273 -37.71 -1.07 14.11
#